data_b7ab028dfa7d399a871c8ff60e81a268
#
_entry.id   b7ab028dfa7d399a871c8ff60e81a268
#
_cell.length_a   1.000
_cell.length_b   1.000
_cell.length_c   1.000
_cell.angle_alpha   90.00
_cell.angle_beta   90.00
_cell.angle_gamma   90.00
#
_symmetry.space_group_name_H-M   'P 1'
#
loop_
_entity.id
_entity.type
_entity.pdbx_description
1 polymer ?
#
loop_
_entity_poly.entity_id
_entity_poly.type
_entity_poly.pdbx_seq_one_letter_code
_entity_poly.pdbx_strand_id
1 'polypeptide(L)'
;LTPLLFLAIILRIHLSLWKTVVASLSNQLLQQILDDVRPLIAQGRVADYIPALSTVAPDYLGIAVCTLDGQLWQAGDADERFSIQSISKVLSLALAQTRYQESEIWQRVGKDPSGQPFNSLVQLELEKGKPRNPFINAGALVICDMLETRLTAPRQRMLEVVRSLAQQPDIQYDRQVARSEFEHSARNAAIAWLMKAFGNFDNDVATVLQTYFHYCSLSMSCIELARCFTFLANQGRDLSGELAIITPRQTKHINALMMTSGMYDGAGEFAWRVGLPAKSGVGGGIVAIVPGEMSIAVWSPALDASGNSLAGVAALEMLAEKLNRSLF
;
A
#
# COMPACT_ATOMS: atom_id res chain seq x y z
N LEU A 1 -56.40 1.09 14.97
CA LEU A 1 -54.95 1.34 14.98
C LEU A 1 -54.70 2.70 14.34
N THR A 2 -54.18 3.66 15.13
CA THR A 2 -53.92 5.01 14.63
C THR A 2 -52.79 4.97 13.57
N PRO A 3 -52.82 5.83 12.54
CA PRO A 3 -51.78 5.86 11.49
C PRO A 3 -50.34 5.99 12.04
N LEU A 4 -50.19 6.61 13.20
CA LEU A 4 -48.91 6.73 13.94
C LEU A 4 -48.39 5.37 14.44
N LEU A 5 -49.28 4.48 14.91
CA LEU A 5 -48.89 3.14 15.38
C LEU A 5 -48.46 2.23 14.22
N PHE A 6 -49.10 2.37 13.07
CA PHE A 6 -48.75 1.64 11.84
C PHE A 6 -47.40 2.10 11.28
N LEU A 7 -47.11 3.41 11.29
CA LEU A 7 -45.82 3.97 10.90
C LEU A 7 -44.69 3.54 11.83
N ALA A 8 -44.95 3.49 13.15
CA ALA A 8 -43.96 3.05 14.14
C ALA A 8 -43.66 1.55 14.04
N ILE A 9 -44.65 0.72 13.67
CA ILE A 9 -44.46 -0.71 13.43
C ILE A 9 -43.68 -0.93 12.12
N ILE A 10 -44.00 -0.20 11.04
CA ILE A 10 -43.25 -0.29 9.78
C ILE A 10 -41.80 0.19 9.97
N LEU A 11 -41.56 1.30 10.68
CA LEU A 11 -40.20 1.75 11.02
C LEU A 11 -39.44 0.75 11.90
N ARG A 12 -40.10 0.11 12.87
CA ARG A 12 -39.47 -0.95 13.68
C ARG A 12 -39.16 -2.21 12.88
N ILE A 13 -40.05 -2.62 11.97
CA ILE A 13 -39.83 -3.79 11.08
C ILE A 13 -38.75 -3.45 10.04
N HIS A 14 -38.70 -2.26 9.49
CA HIS A 14 -37.61 -1.81 8.60
C HIS A 14 -36.27 -1.72 9.35
N LEU A 15 -36.23 -1.13 10.55
CA LEU A 15 -35.03 -1.06 11.37
C LEU A 15 -34.57 -2.45 11.88
N SER A 16 -35.45 -3.45 12.01
CA SER A 16 -35.07 -4.81 12.43
C SER A 16 -34.62 -5.69 11.27
N LEU A 17 -35.08 -5.44 10.03
CA LEU A 17 -34.66 -6.16 8.83
C LEU A 17 -33.32 -5.65 8.25
N TRP A 18 -32.84 -4.48 8.66
CA TRP A 18 -31.57 -3.88 8.24
C TRP A 18 -30.49 -3.92 9.32
N LYS A 19 -30.66 -4.68 10.40
CA LYS A 19 -29.51 -5.11 11.18
C LYS A 19 -28.79 -6.20 10.40
N THR A 20 -28.03 -5.78 9.38
CA THR A 20 -26.89 -6.58 8.93
C THR A 20 -26.10 -6.85 10.20
N VAL A 21 -25.98 -8.13 10.59
CA VAL A 21 -25.13 -8.50 11.74
C VAL A 21 -23.72 -8.18 11.29
N VAL A 22 -23.25 -7.00 11.69
CA VAL A 22 -21.85 -6.60 11.47
C VAL A 22 -21.02 -7.62 12.23
N ALA A 23 -20.23 -8.41 11.51
CA ALA A 23 -19.37 -9.40 12.13
C ALA A 23 -18.35 -8.71 13.04
N SER A 24 -18.08 -9.28 14.19
CA SER A 24 -16.99 -8.81 15.04
C SER A 24 -15.66 -9.32 14.46
N LEU A 25 -14.67 -8.44 14.41
CA LEU A 25 -13.31 -8.79 13.97
C LEU A 25 -12.75 -9.90 14.89
N SER A 26 -12.25 -10.97 14.29
CA SER A 26 -11.66 -12.12 14.98
C SER A 26 -10.76 -12.93 14.04
N ASN A 27 -9.83 -13.70 14.60
CA ASN A 27 -8.99 -14.61 13.79
C ASN A 27 -9.84 -15.64 13.04
N GLN A 28 -10.95 -16.10 13.64
CA GLN A 28 -11.87 -17.04 12.98
C GLN A 28 -12.53 -16.40 11.75
N LEU A 29 -12.98 -15.14 11.83
CA LEU A 29 -13.53 -14.43 10.69
C LEU A 29 -12.48 -14.30 9.57
N LEU A 30 -11.24 -13.92 9.92
CA LEU A 30 -10.17 -13.80 8.95
C LEU A 30 -9.86 -15.15 8.29
N GLN A 31 -9.83 -16.25 9.05
CA GLN A 31 -9.57 -17.58 8.51
C GLN A 31 -10.70 -18.01 7.54
N GLN A 32 -11.96 -17.77 7.88
CA GLN A 32 -13.09 -18.05 6.98
C GLN A 32 -12.97 -17.28 5.67
N ILE A 33 -12.60 -16.00 5.72
CA ILE A 33 -12.36 -15.20 4.50
C ILE A 33 -11.23 -15.81 3.66
N LEU A 34 -10.11 -16.22 4.29
CA LEU A 34 -9.01 -16.84 3.55
C LEU A 34 -9.43 -18.17 2.90
N ASP A 35 -10.21 -18.99 3.60
CA ASP A 35 -10.71 -20.25 3.07
C ASP A 35 -11.62 -20.02 1.84
N ASP A 36 -12.50 -19.00 1.90
CA ASP A 36 -13.40 -18.63 0.82
C ASP A 36 -12.66 -18.13 -0.44
N VAL A 37 -11.57 -17.35 -0.27
CA VAL A 37 -10.83 -16.76 -1.40
C VAL A 37 -9.68 -17.65 -1.92
N ARG A 38 -9.24 -18.65 -1.18
CA ARG A 38 -8.13 -19.55 -1.55
C ARG A 38 -8.25 -20.16 -2.96
N PRO A 39 -9.44 -20.56 -3.45
CA PRO A 39 -9.57 -21.07 -4.82
C PRO A 39 -9.18 -20.09 -5.93
N LEU A 40 -9.18 -18.78 -5.64
CA LEU A 40 -8.80 -17.74 -6.60
C LEU A 40 -7.31 -17.73 -6.91
N ILE A 41 -6.46 -18.26 -6.03
CA ILE A 41 -5.00 -18.32 -6.22
C ILE A 41 -4.64 -19.00 -7.55
N ALA A 42 -5.34 -20.08 -7.90
CA ALA A 42 -5.10 -20.82 -9.13
C ALA A 42 -5.38 -20.02 -10.43
N GLN A 43 -6.07 -18.88 -10.32
CA GLN A 43 -6.41 -18.03 -11.47
C GLN A 43 -5.40 -16.89 -11.67
N GLY A 44 -4.52 -16.64 -10.69
CA GLY A 44 -3.49 -15.61 -10.74
C GLY A 44 -2.14 -16.15 -11.21
N ARG A 45 -1.15 -15.24 -11.34
CA ARG A 45 0.24 -15.57 -11.67
C ARG A 45 1.20 -14.81 -10.78
N VAL A 46 2.24 -15.50 -10.31
CA VAL A 46 3.35 -14.87 -9.59
C VAL A 46 4.11 -13.95 -10.54
N ALA A 47 4.58 -12.79 -10.04
CA ALA A 47 5.40 -11.87 -10.82
C ALA A 47 6.70 -12.54 -11.27
N ASP A 48 7.02 -12.44 -12.55
CA ASP A 48 8.17 -13.11 -13.19
C ASP A 48 9.17 -12.15 -13.85
N TYR A 49 8.94 -10.83 -13.73
CA TYR A 49 9.80 -9.82 -14.37
C TYR A 49 11.21 -9.72 -13.74
N ILE A 50 11.38 -10.22 -12.50
CA ILE A 50 12.70 -10.46 -11.88
C ILE A 50 12.77 -11.88 -11.30
N PRO A 51 13.91 -12.56 -11.41
CA PRO A 51 14.07 -13.94 -10.95
C PRO A 51 13.75 -14.14 -9.46
N ALA A 52 14.09 -13.17 -8.61
CA ALA A 52 13.87 -13.28 -7.16
C ALA A 52 12.37 -13.33 -6.79
N LEU A 53 11.47 -12.75 -7.58
CA LEU A 53 10.03 -12.85 -7.33
C LEU A 53 9.43 -14.13 -7.92
N SER A 54 9.94 -14.59 -9.06
CA SER A 54 9.40 -15.77 -9.76
C SER A 54 9.58 -17.08 -8.99
N THR A 55 10.44 -17.10 -7.97
CA THR A 55 10.69 -18.28 -7.11
C THR A 55 9.76 -18.38 -5.90
N VAL A 56 8.92 -17.38 -5.67
CA VAL A 56 7.97 -17.39 -4.54
C VAL A 56 6.86 -18.40 -4.81
N ALA A 57 6.56 -19.27 -3.84
CA ALA A 57 5.49 -20.25 -3.98
C ALA A 57 4.11 -19.56 -4.09
N PRO A 58 3.27 -19.95 -5.07
CA PRO A 58 2.04 -19.21 -5.37
C PRO A 58 0.92 -19.39 -4.33
N ASP A 59 0.98 -20.42 -3.49
CA ASP A 59 -0.06 -20.87 -2.57
C ASP A 59 -0.07 -20.15 -1.21
N TYR A 60 0.88 -19.25 -0.96
CA TYR A 60 0.84 -18.38 0.21
C TYR A 60 -0.40 -17.51 0.23
N LEU A 61 -1.01 -17.43 1.42
CA LEU A 61 -2.17 -16.56 1.67
C LEU A 61 -2.24 -16.21 3.15
N GLY A 62 -1.99 -14.94 3.47
CA GLY A 62 -2.02 -14.43 4.84
C GLY A 62 -2.72 -13.07 4.94
N ILE A 63 -3.33 -12.80 6.08
CA ILE A 63 -3.96 -11.52 6.41
C ILE A 63 -3.68 -11.15 7.86
N ALA A 64 -3.47 -9.87 8.10
CA ALA A 64 -3.38 -9.30 9.45
C ALA A 64 -4.13 -7.96 9.52
N VAL A 65 -4.72 -7.69 10.67
CA VAL A 65 -5.41 -6.43 11.00
C VAL A 65 -4.86 -5.92 12.31
N CYS A 66 -4.44 -4.65 12.34
CA CYS A 66 -4.00 -3.96 13.56
C CYS A 66 -4.89 -2.75 13.82
N THR A 67 -5.57 -2.71 14.96
CA THR A 67 -6.41 -1.60 15.40
C THR A 67 -5.61 -0.56 16.16
N LEU A 68 -6.18 0.64 16.35
CA LEU A 68 -5.47 1.76 16.99
C LEU A 68 -5.26 1.56 18.51
N ASP A 69 -5.98 0.64 19.15
CA ASP A 69 -5.72 0.20 20.52
C ASP A 69 -4.63 -0.88 20.63
N GLY A 70 -3.99 -1.22 19.48
CA GLY A 70 -2.87 -2.15 19.40
C GLY A 70 -3.28 -3.63 19.33
N GLN A 71 -4.56 -3.96 19.26
CA GLN A 71 -4.99 -5.34 19.08
C GLN A 71 -4.63 -5.82 17.68
N LEU A 72 -4.22 -7.09 17.58
CA LEU A 72 -3.80 -7.73 16.35
C LEU A 72 -4.62 -9.01 16.11
N TRP A 73 -5.20 -9.10 14.93
CA TRP A 73 -5.84 -10.32 14.42
C TRP A 73 -5.11 -10.78 13.17
N GLN A 74 -5.04 -12.10 12.99
CA GLN A 74 -4.32 -12.68 11.88
C GLN A 74 -4.86 -14.05 11.48
N ALA A 75 -4.62 -14.44 10.23
CA ALA A 75 -4.92 -15.77 9.73
C ALA A 75 -3.99 -16.15 8.56
N GLY A 76 -3.85 -17.46 8.32
CA GLY A 76 -3.00 -17.98 7.25
C GLY A 76 -1.52 -17.66 7.46
N ASP A 77 -0.80 -17.41 6.38
CA ASP A 77 0.65 -17.18 6.34
C ASP A 77 1.01 -15.72 6.74
N ALA A 78 0.35 -15.18 7.78
CA ALA A 78 0.45 -13.77 8.15
C ALA A 78 1.81 -13.38 8.73
N ASP A 79 2.59 -14.33 9.25
CA ASP A 79 3.93 -14.16 9.84
C ASP A 79 5.04 -14.32 8.79
N GLU A 80 4.73 -14.92 7.62
CA GLU A 80 5.72 -15.11 6.57
C GLU A 80 6.14 -13.76 5.97
N ARG A 81 7.45 -13.54 5.88
CA ARG A 81 8.00 -12.31 5.32
C ARG A 81 8.12 -12.39 3.81
N PHE A 82 7.75 -11.33 3.15
CA PHE A 82 7.87 -11.14 1.71
C PHE A 82 8.41 -9.75 1.38
N SER A 83 8.92 -9.57 0.17
CA SER A 83 9.36 -8.25 -0.30
C SER A 83 8.15 -7.38 -0.59
N ILE A 84 8.04 -6.21 0.11
CA ILE A 84 6.85 -5.37 0.06
C ILE A 84 6.69 -4.59 -1.25
N GLN A 85 7.73 -4.53 -2.06
CA GLN A 85 7.72 -3.91 -3.37
C GLN A 85 7.13 -2.48 -3.35
N SER A 86 6.17 -2.18 -4.21
CA SER A 86 5.60 -0.84 -4.36
C SER A 86 4.81 -0.32 -3.13
N ILE A 87 4.57 -1.13 -2.12
CA ILE A 87 4.02 -0.64 -0.84
C ILE A 87 5.00 0.36 -0.19
N SER A 88 6.31 0.18 -0.38
CA SER A 88 7.37 1.07 0.10
C SER A 88 7.24 2.52 -0.40
N LYS A 89 6.56 2.77 -1.52
CA LYS A 89 6.35 4.11 -2.07
C LYS A 89 5.53 5.02 -1.15
N VAL A 90 4.64 4.44 -0.36
CA VAL A 90 3.88 5.18 0.67
C VAL A 90 4.81 5.63 1.79
N LEU A 91 5.69 4.74 2.24
CA LEU A 91 6.67 5.03 3.29
C LEU A 91 7.69 6.07 2.83
N SER A 92 8.18 5.97 1.58
CA SER A 92 9.12 6.96 1.02
C SER A 92 8.48 8.34 0.88
N LEU A 93 7.22 8.43 0.46
CA LEU A 93 6.48 9.70 0.42
C LEU A 93 6.29 10.27 1.84
N ALA A 94 5.89 9.46 2.80
CA ALA A 94 5.74 9.89 4.20
C ALA A 94 7.08 10.42 4.74
N LEU A 95 8.18 9.70 4.49
CA LEU A 95 9.52 10.13 4.89
C LEU A 95 9.93 11.44 4.21
N ALA A 96 9.64 11.62 2.91
CA ALA A 96 9.91 12.87 2.20
C ALA A 96 9.12 14.05 2.80
N GLN A 97 7.86 13.84 3.19
CA GLN A 97 7.03 14.86 3.84
C GLN A 97 7.55 15.30 5.21
N THR A 98 8.44 14.53 5.86
CA THR A 98 9.14 14.98 7.08
C THR A 98 10.34 15.89 6.79
N ARG A 99 10.79 16.01 5.54
CA ARG A 99 12.02 16.70 5.12
C ARG A 99 11.80 17.87 4.18
N TYR A 100 10.64 17.90 3.52
CA TYR A 100 10.28 18.90 2.51
C TYR A 100 8.95 19.54 2.84
N GLN A 101 8.81 20.81 2.46
CA GLN A 101 7.51 21.45 2.40
C GLN A 101 6.67 20.78 1.27
N GLU A 102 5.35 20.69 1.47
CA GLU A 102 4.47 20.11 0.46
C GLU A 102 4.63 20.73 -0.93
N SER A 103 4.84 22.05 -1.01
CA SER A 103 5.06 22.77 -2.27
C SER A 103 6.28 22.26 -3.03
N GLU A 104 7.38 21.94 -2.34
CA GLU A 104 8.59 21.42 -2.97
C GLU A 104 8.36 20.03 -3.60
N ILE A 105 7.61 19.16 -2.89
CA ILE A 105 7.27 17.83 -3.41
C ILE A 105 6.36 17.96 -4.63
N TRP A 106 5.28 18.74 -4.50
CA TRP A 106 4.26 18.84 -5.56
C TRP A 106 4.68 19.67 -6.78
N GLN A 107 5.79 20.42 -6.70
CA GLN A 107 6.44 20.97 -7.88
C GLN A 107 7.07 19.90 -8.76
N ARG A 108 7.64 18.86 -8.16
CA ARG A 108 8.37 17.78 -8.84
C ARG A 108 7.50 16.58 -9.21
N VAL A 109 6.45 16.31 -8.44
CA VAL A 109 5.53 15.18 -8.64
C VAL A 109 4.10 15.70 -8.61
N GLY A 110 3.22 15.17 -9.48
CA GLY A 110 1.79 15.47 -9.49
C GLY A 110 1.00 14.68 -8.44
N LYS A 111 -0.33 14.78 -8.53
CA LYS A 111 -1.31 14.16 -7.61
C LYS A 111 -2.43 13.45 -8.36
N ASP A 112 -2.33 13.37 -9.68
CA ASP A 112 -3.39 12.84 -10.54
C ASP A 112 -3.19 11.33 -10.78
N PRO A 113 -4.27 10.55 -10.88
CA PRO A 113 -4.16 9.15 -11.27
C PRO A 113 -3.56 9.03 -12.67
N SER A 114 -2.82 7.95 -12.91
CA SER A 114 -2.27 7.64 -14.21
C SER A 114 -3.32 6.87 -15.02
N GLY A 115 -3.64 7.34 -16.22
CA GLY A 115 -4.45 6.58 -17.18
C GLY A 115 -3.59 5.64 -18.05
N GLN A 116 -2.33 5.41 -17.69
CA GLN A 116 -1.36 4.60 -18.42
C GLN A 116 -0.65 3.65 -17.44
N PRO A 117 -0.05 2.56 -17.90
CA PRO A 117 0.72 1.66 -17.07
C PRO A 117 1.75 2.40 -16.20
N PHE A 118 1.94 1.92 -14.97
CA PHE A 118 2.77 2.56 -13.92
C PHE A 118 4.24 2.80 -14.30
N ASN A 119 4.70 2.27 -15.43
CA ASN A 119 6.04 2.39 -15.99
C ASN A 119 6.05 2.98 -17.41
N SER A 120 5.02 3.76 -17.80
CA SER A 120 4.92 4.37 -19.13
C SER A 120 5.95 5.49 -19.32
N LEU A 121 6.79 5.36 -20.37
CA LEU A 121 7.71 6.41 -20.81
C LEU A 121 7.00 7.47 -21.66
N VAL A 122 6.03 7.06 -22.47
CA VAL A 122 5.30 7.97 -23.39
C VAL A 122 4.57 9.05 -22.59
N GLN A 123 3.89 8.67 -21.52
CA GLN A 123 3.22 9.64 -20.67
C GLN A 123 4.20 10.63 -20.04
N LEU A 124 5.34 10.13 -19.54
CA LEU A 124 6.36 10.96 -18.90
C LEU A 124 6.98 11.96 -19.87
N GLU A 125 7.18 11.57 -21.15
CA GLU A 125 7.64 12.46 -22.23
C GLU A 125 6.63 13.60 -22.47
N LEU A 126 5.34 13.25 -22.64
CA LEU A 126 4.28 14.24 -22.85
C LEU A 126 4.14 15.24 -21.67
N GLU A 127 4.45 14.78 -20.46
CA GLU A 127 4.39 15.59 -19.23
C GLU A 127 5.73 16.23 -18.87
N LYS A 128 6.67 16.27 -19.81
CA LYS A 128 7.98 16.95 -19.70
C LYS A 128 8.73 16.51 -18.43
N GLY A 129 8.75 15.21 -18.17
CA GLY A 129 9.48 14.63 -17.04
C GLY A 129 8.85 14.83 -15.67
N LYS A 130 7.63 15.34 -15.57
CA LYS A 130 6.92 15.46 -14.27
C LYS A 130 5.95 14.28 -14.10
N PRO A 131 6.20 13.35 -13.16
CA PRO A 131 5.33 12.21 -12.91
C PRO A 131 3.95 12.63 -12.40
N ARG A 132 2.89 11.93 -12.80
CA ARG A 132 1.50 12.21 -12.39
C ARG A 132 1.24 12.04 -10.89
N ASN A 133 1.86 11.05 -10.27
CA ASN A 133 1.73 10.82 -8.83
C ASN A 133 2.94 10.07 -8.28
N PRO A 134 3.13 10.02 -6.94
CA PRO A 134 4.29 9.38 -6.30
C PRO A 134 4.22 7.84 -6.30
N PHE A 135 3.14 7.21 -6.78
CA PHE A 135 2.94 5.76 -6.72
C PHE A 135 3.19 5.04 -8.05
N ILE A 136 3.32 5.76 -9.17
CA ILE A 136 3.97 5.23 -10.37
C ILE A 136 5.49 5.24 -10.21
N ASN A 137 6.22 4.41 -10.99
CA ASN A 137 7.67 4.27 -10.81
C ASN A 137 8.42 5.60 -10.97
N ALA A 138 8.08 6.41 -11.96
CA ALA A 138 8.68 7.73 -12.17
C ALA A 138 8.54 8.64 -10.93
N GLY A 139 7.35 8.70 -10.32
CA GLY A 139 7.12 9.49 -9.13
C GLY A 139 7.88 9.00 -7.91
N ALA A 140 7.93 7.68 -7.72
CA ALA A 140 8.70 7.08 -6.63
C ALA A 140 10.20 7.33 -6.77
N LEU A 141 10.73 7.32 -8.00
CA LEU A 141 12.13 7.65 -8.27
C LEU A 141 12.44 9.12 -7.97
N VAL A 142 11.54 10.06 -8.30
CA VAL A 142 11.70 11.47 -7.90
C VAL A 142 11.68 11.62 -6.37
N ILE A 143 10.80 10.92 -5.66
CA ILE A 143 10.78 10.93 -4.19
C ILE A 143 12.09 10.36 -3.62
N CYS A 144 12.62 9.28 -4.18
CA CYS A 144 13.93 8.74 -3.77
C CYS A 144 15.07 9.73 -4.06
N ASP A 145 15.06 10.40 -5.20
CA ASP A 145 16.03 11.45 -5.55
C ASP A 145 15.98 12.60 -4.53
N MET A 146 14.81 13.05 -4.16
CA MET A 146 14.64 14.07 -3.10
C MET A 146 15.18 13.59 -1.76
N LEU A 147 14.96 12.33 -1.39
CA LEU A 147 15.49 11.76 -0.15
C LEU A 147 17.02 11.66 -0.16
N GLU A 148 17.64 11.30 -1.29
CA GLU A 148 19.10 11.33 -1.46
C GLU A 148 19.67 12.73 -1.27
N THR A 149 18.96 13.78 -1.69
CA THR A 149 19.39 15.17 -1.51
C THR A 149 19.37 15.60 -0.04
N ARG A 150 18.41 15.15 0.78
CA ARG A 150 18.19 15.65 2.16
C ARG A 150 18.67 14.73 3.26
N LEU A 151 19.00 13.47 2.96
CA LEU A 151 19.40 12.47 3.94
C LEU A 151 20.80 11.94 3.62
N THR A 152 21.68 11.93 4.61
CA THR A 152 23.03 11.36 4.47
C THR A 152 23.00 9.85 4.24
N ALA A 153 22.02 9.13 4.82
CA ALA A 153 21.88 7.68 4.75
C ALA A 153 20.39 7.28 4.59
N PRO A 154 19.76 7.57 3.43
CA PRO A 154 18.31 7.40 3.24
C PRO A 154 17.85 5.96 3.45
N ARG A 155 18.65 4.96 3.06
CA ARG A 155 18.32 3.54 3.28
C ARG A 155 18.31 3.17 4.77
N GLN A 156 19.30 3.63 5.53
CA GLN A 156 19.34 3.41 6.98
C GLN A 156 18.15 4.10 7.67
N ARG A 157 17.85 5.33 7.26
CA ARG A 157 16.73 6.09 7.82
C ARG A 157 15.37 5.41 7.56
N MET A 158 15.18 4.84 6.39
CA MET A 158 13.96 4.05 6.10
C MET A 158 13.82 2.85 7.03
N LEU A 159 14.89 2.08 7.24
CA LEU A 159 14.88 0.94 8.18
C LEU A 159 14.54 1.39 9.61
N GLU A 160 15.12 2.47 10.09
CA GLU A 160 14.83 3.02 11.43
C GLU A 160 13.34 3.36 11.59
N VAL A 161 12.76 4.04 10.60
CA VAL A 161 11.36 4.41 10.60
C VAL A 161 10.45 3.17 10.57
N VAL A 162 10.71 2.24 9.67
CA VAL A 162 9.90 1.02 9.52
C VAL A 162 9.97 0.15 10.77
N ARG A 163 11.16 -0.05 11.33
CA ARG A 163 11.37 -0.81 12.58
C ARG A 163 10.63 -0.18 13.77
N SER A 164 10.67 1.14 13.87
CA SER A 164 9.95 1.88 14.90
C SER A 164 8.45 1.73 14.76
N LEU A 165 7.90 1.94 13.55
CA LEU A 165 6.46 1.85 13.27
C LEU A 165 5.92 0.44 13.43
N ALA A 166 6.64 -0.57 12.96
CA ALA A 166 6.26 -1.98 13.09
C ALA A 166 6.54 -2.55 14.48
N GLN A 167 7.30 -1.82 15.33
CA GLN A 167 7.81 -2.30 16.62
C GLN A 167 8.61 -3.61 16.47
N GLN A 168 9.42 -3.70 15.39
CA GLN A 168 10.15 -4.91 15.03
C GLN A 168 11.58 -4.57 14.57
N PRO A 169 12.58 -4.75 15.44
CA PRO A 169 13.94 -4.27 15.20
C PRO A 169 14.73 -5.09 14.17
N ASP A 170 14.28 -6.29 13.85
CA ASP A 170 14.97 -7.22 12.94
C ASP A 170 14.51 -7.14 11.47
N ILE A 171 13.58 -6.24 11.13
CA ILE A 171 13.23 -5.98 9.73
C ILE A 171 14.47 -5.54 8.96
N GLN A 172 14.67 -6.16 7.78
CA GLN A 172 15.81 -5.94 6.91
C GLN A 172 15.39 -5.78 5.45
N TYR A 173 16.32 -5.33 4.64
CA TYR A 173 16.24 -5.45 3.19
C TYR A 173 16.60 -6.87 2.76
N ASP A 174 15.79 -7.44 1.86
CA ASP A 174 16.19 -8.66 1.14
C ASP A 174 17.23 -8.29 0.08
N ARG A 175 18.49 -8.68 0.34
CA ARG A 175 19.62 -8.34 -0.53
C ARG A 175 19.54 -9.04 -1.89
N GLN A 176 18.93 -10.22 -1.95
CA GLN A 176 18.77 -10.98 -3.19
C GLN A 176 17.73 -10.28 -4.09
N VAL A 177 16.61 -9.86 -3.52
CA VAL A 177 15.59 -9.08 -4.24
C VAL A 177 16.16 -7.74 -4.69
N ALA A 178 16.84 -6.98 -3.84
CA ALA A 178 17.44 -5.70 -4.19
C ALA A 178 18.43 -5.82 -5.35
N ARG A 179 19.27 -6.86 -5.34
CA ARG A 179 20.22 -7.15 -6.42
C ARG A 179 19.50 -7.53 -7.71
N SER A 180 18.51 -8.41 -7.64
CA SER A 180 17.72 -8.85 -8.79
C SER A 180 16.99 -7.67 -9.47
N GLU A 181 16.40 -6.76 -8.67
CA GLU A 181 15.80 -5.51 -9.18
C GLU A 181 16.82 -4.63 -9.90
N PHE A 182 18.01 -4.48 -9.35
CA PHE A 182 19.06 -3.66 -9.95
C PHE A 182 19.56 -4.26 -11.27
N GLU A 183 19.77 -5.57 -11.34
CA GLU A 183 20.22 -6.29 -12.54
C GLU A 183 19.18 -6.22 -13.69
N HIS A 184 17.88 -6.06 -13.36
CA HIS A 184 16.78 -5.97 -14.32
C HIS A 184 16.20 -4.54 -14.44
N SER A 185 16.99 -3.54 -14.12
CA SER A 185 16.55 -2.14 -13.93
C SER A 185 16.41 -1.31 -15.21
N ALA A 186 16.67 -1.85 -16.39
CA ALA A 186 16.81 -1.08 -17.64
C ALA A 186 15.63 -0.09 -17.87
N ARG A 187 14.40 -0.50 -17.61
CA ARG A 187 13.23 0.37 -17.77
C ARG A 187 13.17 1.50 -16.74
N ASN A 188 13.45 1.22 -15.47
CA ASN A 188 13.53 2.22 -14.42
C ASN A 188 14.70 3.19 -14.64
N ALA A 189 15.83 2.71 -15.16
CA ALA A 189 16.96 3.54 -15.57
C ALA A 189 16.57 4.49 -16.73
N ALA A 190 15.88 4.00 -17.75
CA ALA A 190 15.38 4.83 -18.84
C ALA A 190 14.42 5.94 -18.34
N ILE A 191 13.51 5.61 -17.42
CA ILE A 191 12.61 6.57 -16.77
C ILE A 191 13.42 7.65 -16.01
N ALA A 192 14.40 7.26 -15.20
CA ALA A 192 15.24 8.18 -14.44
C ALA A 192 16.08 9.10 -15.34
N TRP A 193 16.69 8.58 -16.40
CA TRP A 193 17.44 9.38 -17.36
C TRP A 193 16.55 10.35 -18.14
N LEU A 194 15.32 9.95 -18.48
CA LEU A 194 14.36 10.85 -19.12
C LEU A 194 14.00 12.02 -18.21
N MET A 195 13.69 11.75 -16.93
CA MET A 195 13.42 12.81 -15.94
C MET A 195 14.62 13.73 -15.74
N LYS A 196 15.84 13.16 -15.74
CA LYS A 196 17.08 13.94 -15.65
C LYS A 196 17.27 14.86 -16.85
N ALA A 197 16.95 14.39 -18.07
CA ALA A 197 17.00 15.21 -19.28
C ALA A 197 16.02 16.40 -19.23
N PHE A 198 14.88 16.25 -18.56
CA PHE A 198 13.91 17.34 -18.31
C PHE A 198 14.25 18.21 -17.08
N GLY A 199 15.36 17.93 -16.37
CA GLY A 199 15.75 18.69 -15.18
C GLY A 199 14.96 18.37 -13.91
N ASN A 200 14.24 17.25 -13.87
CA ASN A 200 13.48 16.80 -12.69
C ASN A 200 14.17 15.65 -11.94
N PHE A 201 15.52 15.66 -11.90
CA PHE A 201 16.30 14.62 -11.22
C PHE A 201 17.71 15.15 -10.91
N ASP A 202 18.06 15.27 -9.64
CA ASP A 202 19.27 15.98 -9.21
C ASP A 202 20.49 15.07 -9.02
N ASN A 203 20.29 13.92 -8.37
CA ASN A 203 21.37 13.04 -7.98
C ASN A 203 21.83 12.10 -9.10
N ASP A 204 22.84 11.28 -8.82
CA ASP A 204 23.27 10.20 -9.72
C ASP A 204 22.18 9.14 -9.86
N VAL A 205 21.89 8.78 -11.11
CA VAL A 205 20.79 7.84 -11.42
C VAL A 205 21.02 6.46 -10.78
N ALA A 206 22.26 5.95 -10.78
CA ALA A 206 22.57 4.65 -10.22
C ALA A 206 22.37 4.64 -8.69
N THR A 207 22.76 5.72 -8.02
CA THR A 207 22.58 5.91 -6.56
C THR A 207 21.10 5.90 -6.18
N VAL A 208 20.27 6.67 -6.91
CA VAL A 208 18.81 6.73 -6.65
C VAL A 208 18.14 5.40 -6.93
N LEU A 209 18.50 4.72 -8.02
CA LEU A 209 17.99 3.39 -8.34
C LEU A 209 18.32 2.37 -7.24
N GLN A 210 19.55 2.39 -6.72
CA GLN A 210 19.93 1.52 -5.61
C GLN A 210 19.05 1.76 -4.37
N THR A 211 18.78 3.00 -4.02
CA THR A 211 17.91 3.35 -2.88
C THR A 211 16.47 2.92 -3.13
N TYR A 212 15.94 3.17 -4.32
CA TYR A 212 14.60 2.73 -4.71
C TYR A 212 14.44 1.20 -4.62
N PHE A 213 15.40 0.42 -5.14
CA PHE A 213 15.34 -1.04 -5.10
C PHE A 213 15.53 -1.60 -3.69
N HIS A 214 16.33 -0.95 -2.84
CA HIS A 214 16.36 -1.33 -1.42
C HIS A 214 14.99 -1.09 -0.77
N TYR A 215 14.32 0.04 -1.02
CA TYR A 215 12.99 0.27 -0.48
C TYR A 215 11.98 -0.80 -0.95
N CYS A 216 12.00 -1.17 -2.23
CA CYS A 216 11.18 -2.27 -2.76
C CYS A 216 11.48 -3.62 -2.10
N SER A 217 12.73 -3.85 -1.70
CA SER A 217 13.21 -5.09 -1.10
C SER A 217 13.04 -5.17 0.41
N LEU A 218 12.37 -4.22 1.07
CA LEU A 218 12.00 -4.36 2.47
C LEU A 218 11.25 -5.69 2.66
N SER A 219 11.75 -6.53 3.58
CA SER A 219 11.18 -7.84 3.89
C SER A 219 10.32 -7.74 5.13
N MET A 220 9.00 -7.85 4.97
CA MET A 220 8.01 -7.67 6.03
C MET A 220 6.88 -8.70 5.89
N SER A 221 6.30 -9.09 7.02
CA SER A 221 5.09 -9.92 7.10
C SER A 221 3.81 -9.07 7.08
N CYS A 222 2.64 -9.71 6.92
CA CYS A 222 1.36 -9.02 7.05
C CYS A 222 1.19 -8.36 8.43
N ILE A 223 1.64 -9.02 9.50
CA ILE A 223 1.60 -8.50 10.87
C ILE A 223 2.42 -7.22 10.98
N GLU A 224 3.65 -7.24 10.49
CA GLU A 224 4.56 -6.11 10.53
C GLU A 224 4.05 -4.93 9.68
N LEU A 225 3.49 -5.22 8.50
CA LEU A 225 2.85 -4.22 7.64
C LEU A 225 1.61 -3.61 8.28
N ALA A 226 0.71 -4.43 8.85
CA ALA A 226 -0.48 -3.93 9.50
C ALA A 226 -0.12 -2.99 10.66
N ARG A 227 0.87 -3.33 11.50
CA ARG A 227 1.37 -2.42 12.54
C ARG A 227 2.01 -1.17 11.97
N CYS A 228 2.91 -1.34 11.01
CA CYS A 228 3.66 -0.23 10.41
C CYS A 228 2.74 0.84 9.83
N PHE A 229 1.63 0.47 9.23
CA PHE A 229 0.73 1.38 8.54
C PHE A 229 -0.39 1.96 9.42
N THR A 230 -0.48 1.62 10.68
CA THR A 230 -1.46 2.21 11.63
C THR A 230 -1.36 3.73 11.71
N PHE A 231 -0.17 4.32 11.45
CA PHE A 231 -0.01 5.77 11.47
C PHE A 231 -0.93 6.48 10.45
N LEU A 232 -1.26 5.84 9.32
CA LEU A 232 -2.21 6.39 8.35
C LEU A 232 -3.67 6.30 8.81
N ALA A 233 -4.00 5.35 9.66
CA ALA A 233 -5.30 5.30 10.34
C ALA A 233 -5.35 6.28 11.53
N ASN A 234 -4.20 6.54 12.18
CA ASN A 234 -4.05 7.34 13.40
C ASN A 234 -3.63 8.80 13.12
N GLN A 235 -4.13 9.41 12.06
CA GLN A 235 -3.87 10.82 11.74
C GLN A 235 -2.38 11.20 11.68
N GLY A 236 -1.52 10.27 11.27
CA GLY A 236 -0.09 10.47 11.13
C GLY A 236 0.73 10.22 12.41
N ARG A 237 0.12 9.69 13.45
CA ARG A 237 0.78 9.33 14.70
C ARG A 237 1.09 7.83 14.76
N ASP A 238 2.12 7.46 15.47
CA ASP A 238 2.40 6.06 15.79
C ASP A 238 1.29 5.41 16.62
N LEU A 239 1.41 4.13 16.92
CA LEU A 239 0.40 3.39 17.67
C LEU A 239 0.25 3.89 19.11
N SER A 240 1.31 4.42 19.73
CA SER A 240 1.24 5.02 21.06
C SER A 240 0.47 6.35 21.07
N GLY A 241 0.34 7.00 19.92
CA GLY A 241 -0.22 8.33 19.77
C GLY A 241 0.73 9.46 20.23
N GLU A 242 1.91 9.12 20.72
CA GLU A 242 2.88 10.10 21.26
C GLU A 242 3.74 10.71 20.15
N LEU A 243 4.20 9.89 19.20
CA LEU A 243 5.08 10.34 18.13
C LEU A 243 4.29 10.70 16.88
N ALA A 244 4.32 11.97 16.49
CA ALA A 244 3.82 12.42 15.19
C ALA A 244 4.88 12.13 14.12
N ILE A 245 4.53 11.25 13.16
CA ILE A 245 5.35 10.93 11.99
C ILE A 245 5.14 11.99 10.91
N ILE A 246 3.88 12.25 10.60
CA ILE A 246 3.41 13.29 9.65
C ILE A 246 2.19 13.98 10.23
N THR A 247 1.80 15.11 9.65
CA THR A 247 0.63 15.86 10.10
C THR A 247 -0.70 15.17 9.68
N PRO A 248 -1.84 15.45 10.35
CA PRO A 248 -3.15 14.96 9.92
C PRO A 248 -3.51 15.34 8.49
N ARG A 249 -3.08 16.53 8.02
CA ARG A 249 -3.27 16.99 6.64
C ARG A 249 -2.48 16.13 5.66
N GLN A 250 -1.22 15.84 5.94
CA GLN A 250 -0.38 14.96 5.11
C GLN A 250 -0.92 13.54 5.08
N THR A 251 -1.40 13.03 6.21
CA THR A 251 -2.07 11.72 6.29
C THR A 251 -3.28 11.63 5.36
N LYS A 252 -4.16 12.64 5.42
CA LYS A 252 -5.32 12.74 4.52
C LYS A 252 -4.87 12.73 3.05
N HIS A 253 -3.81 13.45 2.70
CA HIS A 253 -3.31 13.51 1.32
C HIS A 253 -2.74 12.17 0.87
N ILE A 254 -2.00 11.45 1.72
CA ILE A 254 -1.50 10.10 1.40
C ILE A 254 -2.68 9.13 1.20
N ASN A 255 -3.64 9.11 2.10
CA ASN A 255 -4.83 8.25 1.99
C ASN A 255 -5.64 8.55 0.70
N ALA A 256 -5.79 9.83 0.33
CA ALA A 256 -6.43 10.21 -0.93
C ALA A 256 -5.66 9.72 -2.16
N LEU A 257 -4.33 9.82 -2.15
CA LEU A 257 -3.48 9.28 -3.21
C LEU A 257 -3.53 7.74 -3.27
N MET A 258 -3.58 7.07 -2.12
CA MET A 258 -3.76 5.61 -2.06
C MET A 258 -5.10 5.20 -2.68
N MET A 259 -6.18 5.93 -2.40
CA MET A 259 -7.50 5.67 -2.99
C MET A 259 -7.48 5.80 -4.52
N THR A 260 -6.86 6.85 -5.05
CA THR A 260 -6.92 7.16 -6.50
C THR A 260 -5.83 6.51 -7.33
N SER A 261 -4.71 6.09 -6.72
CA SER A 261 -3.51 5.70 -7.45
C SER A 261 -2.75 4.51 -6.82
N GLY A 262 -3.28 3.95 -5.72
CA GLY A 262 -2.55 2.93 -4.95
C GLY A 262 -2.60 1.53 -5.54
N MET A 263 -3.58 1.22 -6.36
CA MET A 263 -3.87 -0.11 -6.90
C MET A 263 -3.58 -0.23 -8.40
N TYR A 264 -2.53 0.45 -8.88
CA TYR A 264 -2.17 0.51 -10.31
C TYR A 264 -3.37 0.92 -11.18
N ASP A 265 -3.56 0.25 -12.33
CA ASP A 265 -4.67 0.53 -13.22
C ASP A 265 -6.03 0.06 -12.67
N GLY A 266 -6.02 -0.79 -11.62
CA GLY A 266 -7.20 -1.29 -10.92
C GLY A 266 -7.74 -0.38 -9.81
N ALA A 267 -7.22 0.84 -9.62
CA ALA A 267 -7.60 1.71 -8.51
C ALA A 267 -9.10 2.07 -8.49
N GLY A 268 -9.69 2.31 -9.66
CA GLY A 268 -11.12 2.63 -9.77
C GLY A 268 -12.02 1.44 -9.39
N GLU A 269 -11.71 0.25 -9.90
CA GLU A 269 -12.45 -0.97 -9.57
C GLU A 269 -12.28 -1.34 -8.09
N PHE A 270 -11.06 -1.20 -7.54
CA PHE A 270 -10.84 -1.44 -6.12
C PHE A 270 -11.62 -0.46 -5.23
N ALA A 271 -11.68 0.81 -5.60
CA ALA A 271 -12.50 1.80 -4.88
C ALA A 271 -13.99 1.43 -4.92
N TRP A 272 -14.48 0.91 -6.04
CA TRP A 272 -15.87 0.47 -6.19
C TRP A 272 -16.19 -0.79 -5.38
N ARG A 273 -15.28 -1.77 -5.36
CA ARG A 273 -15.46 -3.07 -4.67
C ARG A 273 -15.21 -2.97 -3.17
N VAL A 274 -14.12 -2.30 -2.76
CA VAL A 274 -13.61 -2.30 -1.39
C VAL A 274 -13.87 -0.96 -0.68
N GLY A 275 -13.66 0.14 -1.39
CA GLY A 275 -13.91 1.49 -0.87
C GLY A 275 -12.97 1.93 0.24
N LEU A 276 -11.72 1.48 0.24
CA LEU A 276 -10.68 1.83 1.22
C LEU A 276 -9.42 2.38 0.52
N PRO A 277 -8.71 3.36 1.12
CA PRO A 277 -7.36 3.70 0.68
C PRO A 277 -6.46 2.48 0.75
N ALA A 278 -5.81 2.11 -0.35
CA ALA A 278 -4.95 0.94 -0.37
C ALA A 278 -3.71 1.13 -1.26
N LYS A 279 -2.66 0.36 -0.97
CA LYS A 279 -1.47 0.27 -1.82
C LYS A 279 -1.05 -1.18 -2.01
N SER A 280 -0.91 -1.58 -3.26
CA SER A 280 -0.42 -2.90 -3.65
C SER A 280 1.07 -2.89 -4.02
N GLY A 281 1.67 -4.06 -3.95
CA GLY A 281 3.00 -4.36 -4.46
C GLY A 281 2.99 -5.65 -5.29
N VAL A 282 3.80 -5.70 -6.35
CA VAL A 282 3.87 -6.86 -7.26
C VAL A 282 4.45 -8.14 -6.59
N GLY A 283 4.89 -8.06 -5.34
CA GLY A 283 5.15 -9.22 -4.49
C GLY A 283 3.88 -9.90 -3.96
N GLY A 284 2.68 -9.35 -4.25
CA GLY A 284 1.38 -9.89 -3.85
C GLY A 284 0.83 -9.30 -2.54
N GLY A 285 1.54 -8.35 -1.92
CA GLY A 285 1.04 -7.65 -0.74
C GLY A 285 0.11 -6.49 -1.08
N ILE A 286 -0.89 -6.25 -0.22
CA ILE A 286 -1.74 -5.06 -0.24
C ILE A 286 -1.89 -4.57 1.19
N VAL A 287 -1.73 -3.26 1.40
CA VAL A 287 -2.09 -2.59 2.65
C VAL A 287 -3.30 -1.72 2.40
N ALA A 288 -4.33 -1.81 3.26
CA ALA A 288 -5.52 -0.99 3.23
C ALA A 288 -5.74 -0.28 4.58
N ILE A 289 -6.33 0.90 4.55
CA ILE A 289 -6.52 1.75 5.72
C ILE A 289 -8.01 1.97 5.95
N VAL A 290 -8.46 1.72 7.18
CA VAL A 290 -9.74 2.21 7.70
C VAL A 290 -9.42 3.42 8.58
N PRO A 291 -9.59 4.66 8.08
CA PRO A 291 -9.20 5.86 8.80
C PRO A 291 -9.91 5.97 10.15
N GLY A 292 -9.16 6.22 11.22
CA GLY A 292 -9.68 6.31 12.57
C GLY A 292 -9.89 4.98 13.30
N GLU A 293 -9.62 3.82 12.64
CA GLU A 293 -9.90 2.52 13.24
C GLU A 293 -8.73 1.53 13.16
N MET A 294 -8.23 1.21 11.94
CA MET A 294 -7.27 0.13 11.76
C MET A 294 -6.49 0.20 10.43
N SER A 295 -5.44 -0.57 10.37
CA SER A 295 -4.69 -0.93 9.17
C SER A 295 -4.82 -2.42 8.91
N ILE A 296 -4.92 -2.79 7.64
CA ILE A 296 -5.08 -4.18 7.17
C ILE A 296 -3.94 -4.47 6.20
N ALA A 297 -3.31 -5.63 6.34
CA ALA A 297 -2.35 -6.13 5.36
C ALA A 297 -2.75 -7.54 4.92
N VAL A 298 -2.74 -7.79 3.62
CA VAL A 298 -2.98 -9.11 3.02
C VAL A 298 -1.85 -9.44 2.06
N TRP A 299 -1.47 -10.70 2.00
CA TRP A 299 -0.47 -11.19 1.07
C TRP A 299 -0.91 -12.50 0.41
N SER A 300 -0.88 -12.51 -0.91
CA SER A 300 -0.93 -13.71 -1.75
C SER A 300 -0.22 -13.38 -3.07
N PRO A 301 0.84 -14.12 -3.46
CA PRO A 301 1.71 -13.74 -4.57
C PRO A 301 1.08 -13.92 -5.96
N ALA A 302 -0.04 -14.61 -6.08
CA ALA A 302 -0.74 -14.79 -7.35
C ALA A 302 -1.52 -13.53 -7.75
N LEU A 303 -1.07 -12.86 -8.81
CA LEU A 303 -1.55 -11.55 -9.27
C LEU A 303 -2.58 -11.68 -10.40
N ASP A 304 -3.46 -10.68 -10.48
CA ASP A 304 -4.33 -10.42 -11.62
C ASP A 304 -3.58 -9.72 -12.79
N ALA A 305 -4.29 -9.41 -13.87
CA ALA A 305 -3.72 -8.73 -15.04
C ALA A 305 -3.25 -7.30 -14.75
N SER A 306 -3.75 -6.65 -13.70
CA SER A 306 -3.34 -5.31 -13.27
C SER A 306 -2.12 -5.33 -12.35
N GLY A 307 -1.65 -6.51 -11.93
CA GLY A 307 -0.51 -6.68 -11.01
C GLY A 307 -0.89 -6.63 -9.53
N ASN A 308 -2.17 -6.77 -9.19
CA ASN A 308 -2.67 -6.83 -7.82
C ASN A 308 -2.92 -8.28 -7.39
N SER A 309 -2.73 -8.58 -6.11
CA SER A 309 -3.07 -9.89 -5.55
C SER A 309 -4.54 -10.22 -5.75
N LEU A 310 -4.85 -11.26 -6.53
CA LEU A 310 -6.22 -11.64 -6.86
C LEU A 310 -7.00 -12.07 -5.61
N ALA A 311 -6.45 -13.00 -4.82
CA ALA A 311 -7.05 -13.44 -3.57
C ALA A 311 -7.05 -12.33 -2.51
N GLY A 312 -5.99 -11.48 -2.49
CA GLY A 312 -5.88 -10.36 -1.57
C GLY A 312 -6.96 -9.30 -1.78
N VAL A 313 -7.26 -8.93 -3.03
CA VAL A 313 -8.38 -8.00 -3.34
C VAL A 313 -9.71 -8.57 -2.88
N ALA A 314 -10.00 -9.85 -3.19
CA ALA A 314 -11.22 -10.51 -2.77
C ALA A 314 -11.35 -10.62 -1.23
N ALA A 315 -10.25 -10.88 -0.53
CA ALA A 315 -10.23 -10.93 0.92
C ALA A 315 -10.55 -9.56 1.55
N LEU A 316 -10.00 -8.48 0.99
CA LEU A 316 -10.29 -7.11 1.45
C LEU A 316 -11.73 -6.70 1.17
N GLU A 317 -12.30 -7.08 0.01
CA GLU A 317 -13.70 -6.85 -0.32
C GLU A 317 -14.63 -7.54 0.69
N MET A 318 -14.44 -8.84 0.92
CA MET A 318 -15.23 -9.61 1.89
C MET A 318 -15.09 -9.07 3.32
N LEU A 319 -13.88 -8.67 3.72
CA LEU A 319 -13.66 -8.10 5.05
C LEU A 319 -14.35 -6.76 5.21
N ALA A 320 -14.23 -5.86 4.22
CA ALA A 320 -14.88 -4.56 4.23
C ALA A 320 -16.41 -4.69 4.31
N GLU A 321 -17.00 -5.61 3.55
CA GLU A 321 -18.43 -5.89 3.59
C GLU A 321 -18.89 -6.48 4.94
N LYS A 322 -18.20 -7.52 5.45
CA LYS A 322 -18.57 -8.19 6.71
C LYS A 322 -18.45 -7.26 7.92
N LEU A 323 -17.49 -6.34 7.90
CA LEU A 323 -17.30 -5.34 8.96
C LEU A 323 -18.11 -4.06 8.73
N ASN A 324 -18.76 -3.92 7.57
CA ASN A 324 -19.40 -2.68 7.11
C ASN A 324 -18.43 -1.47 7.19
N ARG A 325 -17.25 -1.64 6.61
CA ARG A 325 -16.16 -0.65 6.60
C ARG A 325 -15.76 -0.29 5.17
N SER A 326 -16.52 0.59 4.57
CA SER A 326 -16.20 1.31 3.34
C SER A 326 -16.28 2.80 3.61
N LEU A 327 -15.56 3.61 2.86
CA LEU A 327 -15.69 5.08 2.94
C LEU A 327 -16.93 5.60 2.19
N PHE A 328 -17.64 4.72 1.49
CA PHE A 328 -18.82 5.04 0.67
C PHE A 328 -20.06 4.31 1.17
#